data_0ce0205f38acde8c7100ad4f05a697be
#
_entry.id   0ce0205f38acde8c7100ad4f05a697be
#
_cell.length_a   1.000
_cell.length_b   1.000
_cell.length_c   1.000
_cell.angle_alpha   90.00
_cell.angle_beta   90.00
_cell.angle_gamma   90.00
#
_symmetry.space_group_name_H-M   'P 1'
#
loop_
_entity.id
_entity.type
_entity.pdbx_description
1 polymer ?
#
loop_
_entity_poly.entity_id
_entity_poly.type
_entity_poly.pdbx_seq_one_letter_code
_entity_poly.pdbx_strand_id
1 'polypeptide(L)'
;AEHEGWGEGQTQYRLRDWGVSRQRYWGTPIPIIHCEFCGVLPVPRSQLPVQLPEDVSFDIPGNPLDRHPTWKHVKCPNCQEPAVRETDTLDTFADSSWYFIRFASQPDDKPFDKQEAEAWLPVGQYIGGIEHAILHLLYARFWTRALQKVGKLDFAEPFAALFTQGMVTHETYKSAAGTWLSPEEIKFEGEKAFTLDGAPVERGRIEKMSKSKKNVVDPDPMFDQYGADAVRWFMLSDSPPERDLEWSESGIEGTWRFVNRVWRLVDGLEAADGKDKALDKSLHRAIAGIAADIEALHFNKAVAKVHGLVNDIEKAGPSASRTTAIRT
;
A
#
# COMPACT_ATOMS: atom_id res chain seq x y z
N ALA A 1 16.78 -40.95 17.44
CA ALA A 1 18.16 -40.66 17.08
C ALA A 1 18.85 -39.91 18.21
N GLU A 2 18.33 -38.77 18.68
CA GLU A 2 18.91 -37.98 19.79
C GLU A 2 18.93 -38.79 21.10
N HIS A 3 17.83 -39.44 21.46
CA HIS A 3 17.70 -40.24 22.66
C HIS A 3 18.69 -41.41 22.70
N GLU A 4 19.02 -41.96 21.54
CA GLU A 4 19.96 -43.09 21.38
C GLU A 4 21.39 -42.64 21.09
N GLY A 5 21.63 -41.33 21.00
CA GLY A 5 22.97 -40.75 20.84
C GLY A 5 23.64 -40.92 19.46
N TRP A 6 22.85 -41.29 18.43
CA TRP A 6 23.38 -41.51 17.09
C TRP A 6 22.83 -40.52 16.03
N GLY A 7 22.21 -39.41 16.49
CA GLY A 7 21.79 -38.32 15.64
C GLY A 7 21.39 -37.08 16.44
N GLU A 8 21.49 -35.92 15.84
CA GLU A 8 21.11 -34.63 16.42
C GLU A 8 20.15 -33.89 15.49
N GLY A 9 19.09 -33.28 16.07
CA GLY A 9 18.16 -32.43 15.33
C GLY A 9 18.83 -31.13 14.91
N GLN A 10 18.85 -30.84 13.62
CA GLN A 10 19.39 -29.58 13.11
C GLN A 10 18.28 -28.72 12.54
N THR A 11 18.23 -27.46 12.98
CA THR A 11 17.35 -26.44 12.40
C THR A 11 18.06 -25.75 11.24
N GLN A 12 17.51 -25.90 10.04
CA GLN A 12 17.99 -25.16 8.86
C GLN A 12 17.09 -23.96 8.59
N TYR A 13 17.64 -22.76 8.67
CA TYR A 13 16.95 -21.54 8.30
C TYR A 13 17.04 -21.34 6.78
N ARG A 14 15.87 -21.13 6.13
CA ARG A 14 15.79 -20.84 4.69
C ARG A 14 15.68 -19.36 4.38
N LEU A 15 15.47 -18.54 5.41
CA LEU A 15 15.45 -17.08 5.26
C LEU A 15 16.89 -16.61 5.01
N ARG A 16 17.07 -15.81 3.96
CA ARG A 16 18.38 -15.19 3.65
C ARG A 16 18.62 -14.01 4.58
N ASP A 17 19.89 -13.73 4.85
CA ASP A 17 20.27 -12.53 5.58
C ASP A 17 19.79 -11.28 4.86
N TRP A 18 19.33 -10.32 5.65
CA TRP A 18 18.95 -9.01 5.14
C TRP A 18 20.15 -8.06 5.17
N GLY A 19 20.71 -7.76 3.99
CA GLY A 19 21.70 -6.70 3.84
C GLY A 19 21.00 -5.35 3.99
N VAL A 20 21.24 -4.64 5.10
CA VAL A 20 20.48 -3.42 5.45
C VAL A 20 21.01 -2.16 4.77
N SER A 21 22.22 -2.18 4.19
CA SER A 21 22.84 -1.00 3.56
C SER A 21 22.59 -0.94 2.06
N ARG A 22 22.51 0.28 1.52
CA ARG A 22 22.31 0.59 0.11
C ARG A 22 23.23 1.71 -0.35
N GLN A 23 23.85 1.53 -1.52
CA GLN A 23 24.72 2.50 -2.19
C GLN A 23 23.86 3.50 -2.98
N ARG A 24 23.06 4.29 -2.27
CA ARG A 24 22.15 5.28 -2.88
C ARG A 24 21.88 6.46 -1.94
N TYR A 25 21.46 7.57 -2.51
CA TYR A 25 21.15 8.79 -1.76
C TYR A 25 19.90 8.62 -0.88
N TRP A 26 18.82 8.06 -1.45
CA TRP A 26 17.55 7.93 -0.75
C TRP A 26 17.57 6.85 0.33
N GLY A 27 17.44 7.26 1.56
CA GLY A 27 17.40 6.40 2.75
C GLY A 27 17.95 7.12 3.97
N THR A 28 17.78 6.51 5.14
CA THR A 28 18.35 7.02 6.40
C THR A 28 19.88 6.84 6.40
N PRO A 29 20.68 7.90 6.61
CA PRO A 29 22.11 7.77 6.73
C PRO A 29 22.52 6.84 7.88
N ILE A 30 23.50 5.99 7.64
CA ILE A 30 24.04 5.12 8.68
C ILE A 30 25.00 5.94 9.55
N PRO A 31 24.77 6.08 10.87
CA PRO A 31 25.54 6.99 11.73
C PRO A 31 26.87 6.40 12.16
N ILE A 32 27.73 6.08 11.18
CA ILE A 32 29.05 5.46 11.38
C ILE A 32 30.14 6.32 10.75
N ILE A 33 31.32 6.31 11.37
CA ILE A 33 32.55 6.96 10.90
C ILE A 33 33.65 5.89 10.82
N HIS A 34 34.37 5.87 9.70
CA HIS A 34 35.50 5.00 9.45
C HIS A 34 36.80 5.80 9.66
N CYS A 35 37.60 5.42 10.63
CA CYS A 35 38.90 6.02 10.93
C CYS A 35 40.00 4.99 10.70
N GLU A 36 41.06 5.39 10.02
CA GLU A 36 42.20 4.52 9.75
C GLU A 36 42.89 4.01 11.04
N PHE A 37 42.92 4.85 12.07
CA PHE A 37 43.60 4.53 13.35
C PHE A 37 42.67 3.92 14.39
N CYS A 38 41.40 4.36 14.44
CA CYS A 38 40.46 3.97 15.48
C CYS A 38 39.41 2.91 15.01
N GLY A 39 39.43 2.57 13.72
CA GLY A 39 38.46 1.65 13.14
C GLY A 39 37.09 2.26 12.95
N VAL A 40 36.05 1.46 13.14
CA VAL A 40 34.63 1.83 12.95
C VAL A 40 34.09 2.43 14.24
N LEU A 41 33.55 3.64 14.18
CA LEU A 41 33.05 4.41 15.33
C LEU A 41 31.63 4.92 15.06
N PRO A 42 30.75 4.98 16.07
CA PRO A 42 29.48 5.65 15.93
C PRO A 42 29.66 7.18 15.85
N VAL A 43 28.78 7.85 15.11
CA VAL A 43 28.65 9.31 15.16
C VAL A 43 28.27 9.74 16.58
N PRO A 44 28.93 10.72 17.19
CA PRO A 44 28.57 11.22 18.52
C PRO A 44 27.10 11.70 18.58
N ARG A 45 26.42 11.45 19.69
CA ARG A 45 25.00 11.85 19.87
C ARG A 45 24.77 13.34 19.64
N SER A 46 25.73 14.20 19.98
CA SER A 46 25.64 15.65 19.75
C SER A 46 25.70 16.05 18.28
N GLN A 47 26.03 15.13 17.38
CA GLN A 47 26.07 15.34 15.92
C GLN A 47 24.94 14.60 15.18
N LEU A 48 23.97 14.06 15.90
CA LEU A 48 22.78 13.47 15.34
C LEU A 48 21.66 14.54 15.24
N PRO A 49 20.79 14.43 14.23
CA PRO A 49 20.79 13.45 13.14
C PRO A 49 21.88 13.73 12.11
N VAL A 50 22.40 12.68 11.44
CA VAL A 50 23.23 12.85 10.26
C VAL A 50 22.35 13.31 9.11
N GLN A 51 22.55 14.54 8.64
CA GLN A 51 21.78 15.10 7.54
C GLN A 51 22.42 14.78 6.20
N LEU A 52 21.60 14.46 5.21
CA LEU A 52 22.05 14.30 3.83
C LEU A 52 22.39 15.66 3.21
N PRO A 53 23.41 15.74 2.32
CA PRO A 53 23.73 16.96 1.62
C PRO A 53 22.66 17.28 0.57
N GLU A 54 22.31 18.55 0.39
CA GLU A 54 21.34 18.99 -0.62
C GLU A 54 21.99 19.22 -1.99
N ASP A 55 23.29 19.52 -2.03
CA ASP A 55 24.08 19.79 -3.22
C ASP A 55 24.60 18.49 -3.89
N VAL A 56 23.70 17.61 -4.29
CA VAL A 56 23.98 16.28 -4.86
C VAL A 56 23.63 16.24 -6.34
N SER A 57 24.53 15.70 -7.18
CA SER A 57 24.24 15.39 -8.59
C SER A 57 23.90 13.90 -8.78
N PHE A 58 22.86 13.65 -9.58
CA PHE A 58 22.42 12.33 -10.03
C PHE A 58 22.81 12.01 -11.49
N ASP A 59 23.58 12.87 -12.13
CA ASP A 59 23.93 12.77 -13.56
C ASP A 59 24.89 11.60 -13.85
N ILE A 60 25.57 11.10 -12.84
CA ILE A 60 26.54 10.02 -12.95
C ILE A 60 26.01 8.79 -12.18
N PRO A 61 25.99 7.58 -12.78
CA PRO A 61 25.62 6.35 -12.08
C PRO A 61 26.49 6.06 -10.85
N GLY A 62 25.94 5.38 -9.85
CA GLY A 62 26.60 4.99 -8.61
C GLY A 62 26.17 5.81 -7.41
N ASN A 63 26.86 5.64 -6.26
CA ASN A 63 26.49 6.28 -5.00
C ASN A 63 26.86 7.77 -5.00
N PRO A 64 25.89 8.71 -4.98
CA PRO A 64 26.17 10.15 -4.96
C PRO A 64 26.88 10.60 -3.68
N LEU A 65 26.60 9.97 -2.55
CA LEU A 65 27.21 10.31 -1.25
C LEU A 65 28.70 9.96 -1.22
N ASP A 66 29.08 8.85 -1.85
CA ASP A 66 30.51 8.48 -1.96
C ASP A 66 31.29 9.45 -2.86
N ARG A 67 30.63 10.02 -3.88
CA ARG A 67 31.26 11.01 -4.77
C ARG A 67 31.23 12.44 -4.21
N HIS A 68 30.50 12.68 -3.11
CA HIS A 68 30.35 14.02 -2.57
C HIS A 68 31.71 14.57 -2.09
N PRO A 69 32.13 15.79 -2.53
CA PRO A 69 33.48 16.27 -2.31
C PRO A 69 33.81 16.60 -0.85
N THR A 70 32.82 16.94 -0.04
CA THR A 70 33.03 17.41 1.33
C THR A 70 32.25 16.62 2.39
N TRP A 71 31.01 16.24 2.13
CA TRP A 71 30.08 15.68 3.13
C TRP A 71 30.62 14.42 3.83
N LYS A 72 31.31 13.54 3.10
CA LYS A 72 31.85 12.31 3.66
C LYS A 72 33.09 12.53 4.52
N HIS A 73 33.80 13.63 4.34
CA HIS A 73 35.06 13.90 5.05
C HIS A 73 34.79 14.55 6.40
N VAL A 74 35.24 13.91 7.47
CA VAL A 74 35.02 14.35 8.84
C VAL A 74 36.30 14.13 9.67
N LYS A 75 36.29 14.67 10.88
CA LYS A 75 37.31 14.36 11.88
C LYS A 75 36.85 13.17 12.72
N CYS A 76 37.77 12.26 13.02
CA CYS A 76 37.52 11.16 13.93
C CYS A 76 37.08 11.70 15.31
N PRO A 77 35.97 11.24 15.90
CA PRO A 77 35.55 11.72 17.21
C PRO A 77 36.49 11.32 18.35
N ASN A 78 37.37 10.32 18.13
CA ASN A 78 38.27 9.82 19.15
C ASN A 78 39.68 10.43 19.01
N CYS A 79 40.34 10.33 17.85
CA CYS A 79 41.71 10.82 17.67
C CYS A 79 41.84 12.16 16.95
N GLN A 80 40.76 12.73 16.43
CA GLN A 80 40.69 13.98 15.67
C GLN A 80 41.40 13.96 14.30
N GLU A 81 41.99 12.84 13.90
CA GLU A 81 42.55 12.65 12.57
C GLU A 81 41.48 12.59 11.48
N PRO A 82 41.85 12.80 10.21
CA PRO A 82 40.91 12.67 9.09
C PRO A 82 40.21 11.30 9.08
N ALA A 83 38.92 11.30 8.84
CA ALA A 83 38.08 10.12 8.80
C ALA A 83 37.00 10.29 7.76
N VAL A 84 36.24 9.21 7.46
CA VAL A 84 35.22 9.19 6.44
C VAL A 84 33.88 8.72 7.05
N ARG A 85 32.78 9.43 6.78
CA ARG A 85 31.45 8.96 7.10
C ARG A 85 31.13 7.72 6.29
N GLU A 86 30.26 6.87 6.83
CA GLU A 86 29.57 5.88 6.03
C GLU A 86 28.75 6.57 4.94
N THR A 87 28.88 6.13 3.70
CA THR A 87 28.20 6.70 2.53
C THR A 87 26.99 5.88 2.07
N ASP A 88 26.82 4.69 2.63
CA ASP A 88 25.62 3.90 2.43
C ASP A 88 24.47 4.49 3.26
N THR A 89 23.26 4.32 2.77
CA THR A 89 22.02 4.58 3.51
C THR A 89 21.36 3.27 3.90
N LEU A 90 20.49 3.28 4.90
CA LEU A 90 19.70 2.12 5.25
C LEU A 90 18.69 1.81 4.14
N ASP A 91 18.41 0.53 3.94
CA ASP A 91 17.29 0.07 3.13
C ASP A 91 15.99 0.71 3.61
N THR A 92 15.10 1.08 2.69
CA THR A 92 13.81 1.71 3.02
C THR A 92 12.91 0.85 3.92
N PHE A 93 13.11 -0.47 3.92
CA PHE A 93 12.43 -1.35 4.89
C PHE A 93 12.89 -1.15 6.33
N ALA A 94 14.07 -0.59 6.58
CA ALA A 94 14.48 -0.24 7.93
C ALA A 94 13.54 0.81 8.54
N ASP A 95 13.18 1.85 7.77
CA ASP A 95 12.27 2.91 8.20
C ASP A 95 10.82 2.41 8.24
N SER A 96 10.37 1.74 7.18
CA SER A 96 8.99 1.24 7.10
C SER A 96 8.68 0.13 8.12
N SER A 97 9.70 -0.51 8.69
CA SER A 97 9.51 -1.58 9.68
C SER A 97 9.01 -1.09 11.04
N TRP A 98 9.14 0.19 11.34
CA TRP A 98 8.74 0.74 12.64
C TRP A 98 8.01 2.09 12.56
N TYR A 99 7.70 2.60 11.36
CA TYR A 99 7.06 3.90 11.15
C TYR A 99 5.77 4.07 11.97
N PHE A 100 4.98 3.00 12.13
CA PHE A 100 3.74 3.01 12.90
C PHE A 100 3.98 3.29 14.40
N ILE A 101 5.15 2.93 14.93
CA ILE A 101 5.55 3.28 16.30
C ILE A 101 5.84 4.78 16.37
N ARG A 102 6.56 5.30 15.37
CA ARG A 102 6.87 6.74 15.28
C ARG A 102 5.62 7.60 15.08
N PHE A 103 4.60 7.09 14.37
CA PHE A 103 3.31 7.78 14.24
C PHE A 103 2.55 7.88 15.57
N ALA A 104 2.66 6.87 16.42
CA ALA A 104 2.02 6.86 17.73
C ALA A 104 2.71 7.79 18.74
N SER A 105 4.00 8.09 18.55
CA SER A 105 4.78 8.94 19.45
C SER A 105 5.93 9.62 18.71
N GLN A 106 5.97 10.95 18.73
CA GLN A 106 6.91 11.77 17.94
C GLN A 106 7.71 12.78 18.78
N PRO A 107 8.43 12.35 19.84
CA PRO A 107 9.30 13.26 20.58
C PRO A 107 10.51 13.72 19.74
N ASP A 108 11.08 14.89 20.04
CA ASP A 108 12.19 15.47 19.27
C ASP A 108 13.54 14.85 19.66
N ASP A 109 13.69 14.34 20.88
CA ASP A 109 14.98 13.92 21.47
C ASP A 109 15.23 12.40 21.45
N LYS A 110 14.23 11.60 21.04
CA LYS A 110 14.29 10.13 21.04
C LYS A 110 13.42 9.55 19.90
N PRO A 111 13.64 8.29 19.52
CA PRO A 111 12.85 7.66 18.44
C PRO A 111 11.34 7.65 18.71
N PHE A 112 10.94 7.36 19.93
CA PHE A 112 9.57 7.37 20.43
C PHE A 112 9.56 7.35 21.96
N ASP A 113 8.47 7.79 22.56
CA ASP A 113 8.18 7.52 23.97
C ASP A 113 7.48 6.18 24.10
N LYS A 114 7.99 5.32 25.01
CA LYS A 114 7.45 3.97 25.18
C LYS A 114 6.01 3.99 25.66
N GLN A 115 5.69 4.82 26.65
CA GLN A 115 4.36 4.86 27.26
C GLN A 115 3.31 5.41 26.28
N GLU A 116 3.66 6.45 25.51
CA GLU A 116 2.78 6.99 24.47
C GLU A 116 2.55 5.97 23.35
N ALA A 117 3.62 5.34 22.86
CA ALA A 117 3.52 4.33 21.81
C ALA A 117 2.64 3.15 22.24
N GLU A 118 2.84 2.62 23.45
CA GLU A 118 2.09 1.47 23.97
C GLU A 118 0.63 1.78 24.28
N ALA A 119 0.26 3.06 24.46
CA ALA A 119 -1.14 3.46 24.60
C ALA A 119 -1.95 3.26 23.30
N TRP A 120 -1.30 3.26 22.14
CA TRP A 120 -1.92 3.12 20.81
C TRP A 120 -1.65 1.76 20.15
N LEU A 121 -0.61 1.05 20.56
CA LEU A 121 -0.14 -0.17 19.91
C LEU A 121 -0.45 -1.43 20.76
N PRO A 122 -0.56 -2.59 20.12
CA PRO A 122 -0.40 -2.87 18.69
C PRO A 122 -1.48 -2.22 17.82
N VAL A 123 -1.17 -2.00 16.53
CA VAL A 123 -2.15 -1.47 15.56
C VAL A 123 -3.38 -2.35 15.49
N GLY A 124 -4.58 -1.79 15.71
CA GLY A 124 -5.82 -2.56 15.82
C GLY A 124 -6.19 -3.31 14.54
N GLN A 125 -6.07 -2.68 13.38
CA GLN A 125 -6.29 -3.29 12.06
C GLN A 125 -5.24 -2.78 11.08
N TYR A 126 -4.55 -3.70 10.39
CA TYR A 126 -3.56 -3.40 9.38
C TYR A 126 -3.96 -4.01 8.04
N ILE A 127 -4.02 -3.18 6.99
CA ILE A 127 -4.52 -3.57 5.67
C ILE A 127 -3.45 -3.27 4.62
N GLY A 128 -3.14 -4.24 3.76
CA GLY A 128 -2.15 -4.08 2.71
C GLY A 128 -2.12 -5.24 1.73
N GLY A 129 -1.29 -5.13 0.67
CA GLY A 129 -1.16 -6.17 -0.34
C GLY A 129 -0.48 -7.43 0.20
N ILE A 130 -0.87 -8.57 -0.33
CA ILE A 130 -0.33 -9.89 0.05
C ILE A 130 1.18 -10.01 -0.24
N GLU A 131 1.74 -9.24 -1.17
CA GLU A 131 3.16 -9.22 -1.50
C GLU A 131 4.05 -8.83 -0.31
N HIS A 132 3.50 -8.08 0.63
CA HIS A 132 4.23 -7.65 1.83
C HIS A 132 4.39 -8.75 2.89
N ALA A 133 3.75 -9.90 2.74
CA ALA A 133 3.86 -11.02 3.68
C ALA A 133 5.32 -11.49 3.87
N ILE A 134 6.13 -11.43 2.82
CA ILE A 134 7.56 -11.82 2.82
C ILE A 134 8.51 -10.60 2.76
N LEU A 135 8.00 -9.38 2.86
CA LEU A 135 8.74 -8.13 2.82
C LEU A 135 8.43 -7.29 4.07
N HIS A 136 7.66 -6.23 3.91
CA HIS A 136 7.35 -5.28 4.97
C HIS A 136 6.78 -5.92 6.26
N LEU A 137 5.82 -6.83 6.14
CA LEU A 137 5.19 -7.46 7.31
C LEU A 137 6.18 -8.34 8.09
N LEU A 138 7.07 -9.03 7.39
CA LEU A 138 8.13 -9.82 8.01
C LEU A 138 9.09 -8.92 8.78
N TYR A 139 9.53 -7.82 8.16
CA TYR A 139 10.47 -6.89 8.78
C TYR A 139 9.83 -6.10 9.94
N ALA A 140 8.58 -5.67 9.82
CA ALA A 140 7.85 -5.01 10.89
C ALA A 140 7.75 -5.90 12.15
N ARG A 141 7.45 -7.18 11.95
CA ARG A 141 7.40 -8.16 13.02
C ARG A 141 8.77 -8.43 13.64
N PHE A 142 9.81 -8.56 12.82
CA PHE A 142 11.19 -8.70 13.28
C PHE A 142 11.61 -7.50 14.12
N TRP A 143 11.35 -6.28 13.64
CA TRP A 143 11.71 -5.04 14.30
C TRP A 143 11.01 -4.88 15.65
N THR A 144 9.72 -5.14 15.71
CA THR A 144 8.94 -5.10 16.96
C THR A 144 9.50 -6.07 18.00
N ARG A 145 9.81 -7.31 17.61
CA ARG A 145 10.41 -8.32 18.49
C ARG A 145 11.82 -7.93 18.94
N ALA A 146 12.60 -7.33 18.06
CA ALA A 146 13.93 -6.82 18.40
C ALA A 146 13.84 -5.69 19.43
N LEU A 147 12.92 -4.72 19.23
CA LEU A 147 12.66 -3.65 20.20
C LEU A 147 12.17 -4.17 21.54
N GLN A 148 11.30 -5.19 21.56
CA GLN A 148 10.89 -5.87 22.78
C GLN A 148 12.10 -6.51 23.47
N LYS A 149 12.92 -7.26 22.74
CA LYS A 149 14.09 -7.95 23.31
C LYS A 149 15.08 -6.99 23.96
N VAL A 150 15.21 -5.78 23.45
CA VAL A 150 16.09 -4.73 24.02
C VAL A 150 15.36 -3.82 25.03
N GLY A 151 14.15 -4.18 25.43
CA GLY A 151 13.38 -3.47 26.49
C GLY A 151 12.77 -2.13 26.05
N LYS A 152 12.65 -1.89 24.74
CA LYS A 152 12.06 -0.65 24.20
C LYS A 152 10.55 -0.72 24.02
N LEU A 153 9.98 -1.91 23.93
CA LEU A 153 8.53 -2.20 23.86
C LEU A 153 8.20 -3.41 24.75
N ASP A 154 6.92 -3.53 25.18
CA ASP A 154 6.45 -4.65 26.00
C ASP A 154 5.60 -5.67 25.21
N PHE A 155 5.37 -5.45 23.91
CA PHE A 155 4.64 -6.36 23.02
C PHE A 155 5.53 -6.90 21.90
N ALA A 156 5.18 -8.11 21.39
CA ALA A 156 5.96 -8.83 20.37
C ALA A 156 5.38 -8.76 18.95
N GLU A 157 4.10 -8.43 18.82
CA GLU A 157 3.40 -8.40 17.54
C GLU A 157 2.97 -6.97 17.19
N PRO A 158 3.32 -6.46 16.00
CA PRO A 158 3.03 -5.09 15.61
C PRO A 158 1.54 -4.82 15.35
N PHE A 159 0.80 -5.84 14.89
CA PHE A 159 -0.57 -5.73 14.42
C PHE A 159 -1.46 -6.72 15.14
N ALA A 160 -2.58 -6.25 15.74
CA ALA A 160 -3.56 -7.11 16.41
C ALA A 160 -4.40 -7.89 15.39
N ALA A 161 -4.72 -7.26 14.26
CA ALA A 161 -5.39 -7.90 13.13
C ALA A 161 -4.73 -7.48 11.83
N LEU A 162 -4.60 -8.45 10.91
CA LEU A 162 -4.00 -8.27 9.60
C LEU A 162 -5.02 -8.68 8.53
N PHE A 163 -5.20 -7.81 7.54
CA PHE A 163 -6.02 -8.10 6.36
C PHE A 163 -5.18 -7.92 5.09
N THR A 164 -4.99 -8.99 4.34
CA THR A 164 -4.19 -8.96 3.11
C THR A 164 -5.10 -8.83 1.89
N GLN A 165 -4.84 -7.79 1.08
CA GLN A 165 -5.58 -7.53 -0.14
C GLN A 165 -4.98 -8.31 -1.32
N GLY A 166 -5.85 -8.72 -2.26
CA GLY A 166 -5.46 -9.23 -3.55
C GLY A 166 -4.81 -8.16 -4.44
N MET A 167 -4.27 -8.60 -5.56
CA MET A 167 -3.61 -7.73 -6.54
C MET A 167 -4.61 -7.18 -7.55
N VAL A 168 -4.32 -6.01 -8.09
CA VAL A 168 -4.97 -5.55 -9.33
C VAL A 168 -4.23 -6.20 -10.49
N THR A 169 -5.00 -6.89 -11.35
CA THR A 169 -4.49 -7.63 -12.50
C THR A 169 -5.04 -7.04 -13.79
N HIS A 170 -4.29 -7.20 -14.86
CA HIS A 170 -4.70 -6.78 -16.20
C HIS A 170 -4.11 -7.71 -17.26
N GLU A 171 -4.74 -7.76 -18.42
CA GLU A 171 -4.18 -8.48 -19.57
C GLU A 171 -2.79 -7.96 -19.95
N THR A 172 -1.99 -8.83 -20.52
CA THR A 172 -0.68 -8.49 -21.07
C THR A 172 -0.72 -8.55 -22.59
N TYR A 173 0.05 -7.69 -23.25
CA TYR A 173 0.05 -7.57 -24.68
C TYR A 173 1.47 -7.60 -25.25
N LYS A 174 1.65 -8.31 -26.36
CA LYS A 174 2.93 -8.39 -27.07
C LYS A 174 2.78 -8.07 -28.54
N SER A 175 3.74 -7.34 -29.07
CA SER A 175 3.93 -7.21 -30.52
C SER A 175 4.39 -8.54 -31.14
N ALA A 176 4.31 -8.66 -32.46
CA ALA A 176 4.85 -9.81 -33.19
C ALA A 176 6.37 -10.02 -32.99
N ALA A 177 7.10 -8.98 -32.59
CA ALA A 177 8.51 -9.04 -32.21
C ALA A 177 8.76 -9.48 -30.76
N GLY A 178 7.69 -9.77 -29.97
CA GLY A 178 7.78 -10.18 -28.58
C GLY A 178 7.97 -9.04 -27.56
N THR A 179 7.89 -7.78 -28.00
CA THR A 179 7.98 -6.61 -27.13
C THR A 179 6.68 -6.38 -26.40
N TRP A 180 6.73 -6.09 -25.09
CA TRP A 180 5.56 -5.74 -24.28
C TRP A 180 4.99 -4.38 -24.72
N LEU A 181 3.67 -4.32 -24.83
CA LEU A 181 2.90 -3.13 -25.21
C LEU A 181 2.01 -2.72 -24.04
N SER A 182 1.81 -1.40 -23.87
CA SER A 182 0.85 -0.87 -22.90
C SER A 182 -0.57 -0.86 -23.47
N PRO A 183 -1.62 -0.83 -22.63
CA PRO A 183 -3.00 -0.73 -23.09
C PRO A 183 -3.26 0.45 -24.05
N GLU A 184 -2.57 1.59 -23.83
CA GLU A 184 -2.71 2.80 -24.63
C GLU A 184 -2.11 2.66 -26.05
N GLU A 185 -1.19 1.69 -26.26
CA GLU A 185 -0.59 1.39 -27.58
C GLU A 185 -1.48 0.48 -28.43
N ILE A 186 -2.70 0.11 -27.92
CA ILE A 186 -3.53 -0.94 -28.49
C ILE A 186 -4.93 -0.42 -28.83
N LYS A 187 -5.48 -0.90 -29.96
CA LYS A 187 -6.90 -0.79 -30.30
C LYS A 187 -7.52 -2.16 -30.50
N PHE A 188 -8.78 -2.28 -30.19
CA PHE A 188 -9.56 -3.51 -30.39
C PHE A 188 -10.48 -3.40 -31.60
N GLU A 189 -10.51 -4.44 -32.41
CA GLU A 189 -11.49 -4.64 -33.48
C GLU A 189 -12.20 -5.99 -33.22
N GLY A 190 -13.32 -5.94 -32.52
CA GLY A 190 -13.96 -7.13 -31.95
C GLY A 190 -13.08 -7.75 -30.86
N GLU A 191 -12.80 -9.05 -30.98
CA GLU A 191 -11.95 -9.76 -30.04
C GLU A 191 -10.43 -9.67 -30.35
N LYS A 192 -10.08 -9.07 -31.47
CA LYS A 192 -8.69 -8.97 -31.93
C LYS A 192 -8.07 -7.66 -31.48
N ALA A 193 -6.82 -7.75 -31.01
CA ALA A 193 -6.02 -6.59 -30.61
C ALA A 193 -5.02 -6.23 -31.73
N PHE A 194 -4.86 -4.94 -31.97
CA PHE A 194 -3.93 -4.36 -32.92
C PHE A 194 -3.20 -3.19 -32.28
N THR A 195 -1.99 -2.91 -32.75
CA THR A 195 -1.32 -1.65 -32.44
C THR A 195 -2.07 -0.48 -33.09
N LEU A 196 -1.79 0.75 -32.70
CA LEU A 196 -2.44 1.95 -33.27
C LEU A 196 -2.17 2.09 -34.79
N ASP A 197 -1.03 1.59 -35.30
CA ASP A 197 -0.66 1.53 -36.71
C ASP A 197 -1.23 0.30 -37.46
N GLY A 198 -1.96 -0.58 -36.75
CA GLY A 198 -2.70 -1.69 -37.34
C GLY A 198 -1.94 -3.02 -37.38
N ALA A 199 -0.79 -3.16 -36.73
CA ALA A 199 -0.11 -4.44 -36.63
C ALA A 199 -0.82 -5.37 -35.62
N PRO A 200 -0.89 -6.68 -35.84
CA PRO A 200 -1.53 -7.63 -34.94
C PRO A 200 -0.78 -7.72 -33.60
N VAL A 201 -1.53 -7.82 -32.51
CA VAL A 201 -1.02 -7.93 -31.15
C VAL A 201 -1.45 -9.27 -30.54
N GLU A 202 -0.52 -9.95 -29.91
CA GLU A 202 -0.81 -11.16 -29.12
C GLU A 202 -1.34 -10.77 -27.75
N ARG A 203 -2.54 -11.23 -27.42
CA ARG A 203 -3.13 -11.14 -26.07
C ARG A 203 -2.55 -12.24 -25.20
N GLY A 204 -1.91 -11.85 -24.12
CA GLY A 204 -1.36 -12.76 -23.14
C GLY A 204 -2.31 -13.05 -21.97
N ARG A 205 -1.75 -13.52 -20.88
CA ARG A 205 -2.52 -13.84 -19.67
C ARG A 205 -2.83 -12.58 -18.86
N ILE A 206 -3.93 -12.66 -18.09
CA ILE A 206 -4.21 -11.71 -17.02
C ILE A 206 -3.21 -11.97 -15.90
N GLU A 207 -2.45 -10.95 -15.55
CA GLU A 207 -1.39 -11.04 -14.55
C GLU A 207 -1.35 -9.77 -13.71
N LYS A 208 -0.68 -9.83 -12.55
CA LYS A 208 -0.40 -8.64 -11.73
C LYS A 208 0.15 -7.51 -12.57
N MET A 209 -0.39 -6.32 -12.39
CA MET A 209 0.12 -5.11 -13.04
C MET A 209 1.58 -4.88 -12.69
N SER A 210 2.42 -4.66 -13.70
CA SER A 210 3.83 -4.35 -13.53
C SER A 210 4.37 -3.45 -14.65
N LYS A 211 5.25 -2.53 -14.28
CA LYS A 211 5.93 -1.64 -15.26
C LYS A 211 6.76 -2.40 -16.28
N SER A 212 7.35 -3.53 -15.88
CA SER A 212 8.18 -4.35 -16.77
C SER A 212 7.39 -5.05 -17.87
N LYS A 213 6.11 -5.36 -17.63
CA LYS A 213 5.20 -5.94 -18.63
C LYS A 213 4.30 -4.91 -19.29
N LYS A 214 4.43 -3.65 -18.92
CA LYS A 214 3.61 -2.53 -19.42
C LYS A 214 2.09 -2.73 -19.29
N ASN A 215 1.62 -3.62 -18.44
CA ASN A 215 0.19 -3.87 -18.23
C ASN A 215 -0.40 -3.05 -17.08
N VAL A 216 0.21 -1.92 -16.77
CA VAL A 216 -0.27 -0.96 -15.76
C VAL A 216 -1.27 -0.03 -16.41
N VAL A 217 -2.39 0.21 -15.74
CA VAL A 217 -3.35 1.26 -16.10
C VAL A 217 -3.09 2.46 -15.21
N ASP A 218 -2.87 3.63 -15.82
CA ASP A 218 -2.70 4.88 -15.10
C ASP A 218 -4.05 5.33 -14.53
N PRO A 219 -4.16 5.63 -13.24
CA PRO A 219 -5.41 6.09 -12.65
C PRO A 219 -5.81 7.51 -13.06
N ASP A 220 -4.87 8.39 -13.41
CA ASP A 220 -5.15 9.80 -13.71
C ASP A 220 -6.14 9.98 -14.88
N PRO A 221 -5.97 9.36 -16.06
CA PRO A 221 -6.95 9.40 -17.12
C PRO A 221 -8.33 8.86 -16.71
N MET A 222 -8.35 7.86 -15.81
CA MET A 222 -9.61 7.30 -15.31
C MET A 222 -10.33 8.28 -14.39
N PHE A 223 -9.58 9.01 -13.57
CA PHE A 223 -10.16 10.06 -12.71
C PHE A 223 -10.70 11.22 -13.55
N ASP A 224 -10.00 11.62 -14.60
CA ASP A 224 -10.44 12.67 -15.50
C ASP A 224 -11.72 12.29 -16.29
N GLN A 225 -11.80 11.04 -16.73
CA GLN A 225 -12.93 10.56 -17.54
C GLN A 225 -14.17 10.19 -16.72
N TYR A 226 -13.99 9.48 -15.61
CA TYR A 226 -15.07 8.86 -14.85
C TYR A 226 -15.27 9.46 -13.45
N GLY A 227 -14.29 10.21 -12.95
CA GLY A 227 -14.28 10.72 -11.58
C GLY A 227 -13.75 9.70 -10.56
N ALA A 228 -13.18 10.20 -9.50
CA ALA A 228 -12.57 9.38 -8.44
C ALA A 228 -13.58 8.46 -7.75
N ASP A 229 -14.83 8.87 -7.60
CA ASP A 229 -15.88 8.07 -6.94
C ASP A 229 -16.24 6.83 -7.75
N ALA A 230 -16.29 6.92 -9.09
CA ALA A 230 -16.55 5.76 -9.95
C ALA A 230 -15.42 4.73 -9.84
N VAL A 231 -14.15 5.18 -9.84
CA VAL A 231 -12.98 4.31 -9.68
C VAL A 231 -12.99 3.63 -8.30
N ARG A 232 -13.19 4.39 -7.23
CA ARG A 232 -13.28 3.86 -5.86
C ARG A 232 -14.43 2.85 -5.71
N TRP A 233 -15.57 3.16 -6.28
CA TRP A 233 -16.72 2.26 -6.25
C TRP A 233 -16.46 0.95 -7.00
N PHE A 234 -15.79 1.02 -8.16
CA PHE A 234 -15.36 -0.16 -8.91
C PHE A 234 -14.44 -1.05 -8.06
N MET A 235 -13.39 -0.46 -7.45
CA MET A 235 -12.44 -1.18 -6.62
C MET A 235 -13.07 -1.92 -5.43
N LEU A 236 -14.20 -1.41 -4.92
CA LEU A 236 -14.90 -2.01 -3.79
C LEU A 236 -16.02 -2.98 -4.20
N SER A 237 -16.48 -2.95 -5.46
CA SER A 237 -17.70 -3.64 -5.90
C SER A 237 -17.46 -5.00 -6.53
N ASP A 238 -16.34 -5.19 -7.23
CA ASP A 238 -16.16 -6.32 -8.13
C ASP A 238 -15.99 -7.65 -7.39
N SER A 239 -15.05 -7.72 -6.47
CA SER A 239 -14.72 -8.96 -5.75
C SER A 239 -14.45 -8.71 -4.27
N PRO A 240 -14.46 -9.79 -3.44
CA PRO A 240 -13.95 -9.67 -2.07
C PRO A 240 -12.53 -9.10 -2.05
N PRO A 241 -12.20 -8.17 -1.14
CA PRO A 241 -10.91 -7.46 -1.15
C PRO A 241 -9.68 -8.36 -1.05
N GLU A 242 -9.81 -9.57 -0.51
CA GLU A 242 -8.74 -10.56 -0.41
C GLU A 242 -8.46 -11.32 -1.72
N ARG A 243 -9.28 -11.15 -2.74
CA ARG A 243 -9.10 -11.72 -4.08
C ARG A 243 -8.48 -10.72 -5.03
N ASP A 244 -7.81 -11.25 -6.05
CA ASP A 244 -7.34 -10.42 -7.15
C ASP A 244 -8.52 -9.78 -7.87
N LEU A 245 -8.33 -8.51 -8.26
CA LEU A 245 -9.29 -7.71 -9.00
C LEU A 245 -8.78 -7.54 -10.43
N GLU A 246 -9.57 -8.03 -11.38
CA GLU A 246 -9.28 -7.80 -12.80
C GLU A 246 -9.77 -6.41 -13.21
N TRP A 247 -8.85 -5.59 -13.71
CA TRP A 247 -9.19 -4.29 -14.22
C TRP A 247 -10.01 -4.40 -15.51
N SER A 248 -11.12 -3.68 -15.57
CA SER A 248 -12.06 -3.71 -16.68
C SER A 248 -12.63 -2.33 -16.94
N GLU A 249 -12.43 -1.78 -18.13
CA GLU A 249 -13.02 -0.49 -18.55
C GLU A 249 -14.56 -0.54 -18.54
N SER A 250 -15.14 -1.64 -18.97
CA SER A 250 -16.59 -1.83 -18.93
C SER A 250 -17.15 -1.85 -17.50
N GLY A 251 -16.35 -2.34 -16.54
CA GLY A 251 -16.67 -2.32 -15.11
C GLY A 251 -16.73 -0.89 -14.58
N ILE A 252 -15.71 -0.07 -14.86
CA ILE A 252 -15.68 1.34 -14.46
C ILE A 252 -16.82 2.13 -15.09
N GLU A 253 -17.08 1.94 -16.37
CA GLU A 253 -18.20 2.59 -17.04
C GLU A 253 -19.55 2.23 -16.38
N GLY A 254 -19.69 0.96 -15.97
CA GLY A 254 -20.85 0.51 -15.20
C GLY A 254 -21.02 1.24 -13.87
N THR A 255 -19.92 1.41 -13.14
CA THR A 255 -19.93 2.15 -11.86
C THR A 255 -20.15 3.63 -12.05
N TRP A 256 -19.58 4.24 -13.08
CA TRP A 256 -19.84 5.64 -13.44
C TRP A 256 -21.33 5.88 -13.75
N ARG A 257 -21.97 5.00 -14.52
CA ARG A 257 -23.42 5.07 -14.76
C ARG A 257 -24.22 4.96 -13.46
N PHE A 258 -23.80 4.12 -12.53
CA PHE A 258 -24.44 3.99 -11.21
C PHE A 258 -24.28 5.26 -10.36
N VAL A 259 -23.11 5.84 -10.26
CA VAL A 259 -22.87 7.11 -9.53
C VAL A 259 -23.76 8.21 -10.09
N ASN A 260 -23.81 8.36 -11.42
CA ASN A 260 -24.69 9.33 -12.07
C ASN A 260 -26.19 9.03 -11.86
N ARG A 261 -26.56 7.76 -11.72
CA ARG A 261 -27.93 7.35 -11.37
C ARG A 261 -28.30 7.83 -9.97
N VAL A 262 -27.41 7.62 -9.00
CA VAL A 262 -27.60 8.09 -7.62
C VAL A 262 -27.68 9.62 -7.59
N TRP A 263 -26.79 10.32 -8.31
CA TRP A 263 -26.83 11.78 -8.42
C TRP A 263 -28.21 12.27 -8.91
N ARG A 264 -28.73 11.69 -9.98
CA ARG A 264 -30.05 12.07 -10.50
C ARG A 264 -31.20 11.79 -9.53
N LEU A 265 -31.10 10.74 -8.71
CA LEU A 265 -32.08 10.48 -7.64
C LEU A 265 -32.10 11.59 -6.59
N VAL A 266 -30.91 12.10 -6.22
CA VAL A 266 -30.79 13.20 -5.23
C VAL A 266 -31.24 14.53 -5.84
N ASP A 267 -30.81 14.84 -7.06
CA ASP A 267 -31.14 16.08 -7.77
C ASP A 267 -32.64 16.19 -8.07
N GLY A 268 -33.29 15.07 -8.42
CA GLY A 268 -34.73 14.97 -8.68
C GLY A 268 -35.60 14.73 -7.43
N LEU A 269 -35.04 14.99 -6.21
CA LEU A 269 -35.77 14.74 -4.97
C LEU A 269 -36.93 15.76 -4.77
N GLU A 270 -38.14 15.29 -4.88
CA GLU A 270 -39.33 16.06 -4.53
C GLU A 270 -39.82 15.68 -3.13
N ALA A 271 -40.13 16.70 -2.33
CA ALA A 271 -40.75 16.48 -1.03
C ALA A 271 -42.17 15.97 -1.19
N ALA A 272 -42.50 14.89 -0.51
CA ALA A 272 -43.87 14.33 -0.52
C ALA A 272 -44.22 13.76 0.86
N ASP A 273 -45.48 13.80 1.20
CA ASP A 273 -46.00 13.20 2.42
C ASP A 273 -46.34 11.71 2.22
N GLY A 274 -46.55 11.01 3.32
CA GLY A 274 -46.96 9.61 3.32
C GLY A 274 -45.81 8.66 3.72
N LYS A 275 -46.20 7.46 4.11
CA LYS A 275 -45.28 6.39 4.54
C LYS A 275 -45.39 5.20 3.61
N ASP A 276 -44.24 4.69 3.20
CA ASP A 276 -44.08 3.40 2.53
C ASP A 276 -43.38 2.43 3.49
N LYS A 277 -44.19 1.57 4.14
CA LYS A 277 -43.68 0.60 5.12
C LYS A 277 -42.73 -0.44 4.51
N ALA A 278 -42.90 -0.76 3.21
CA ALA A 278 -42.04 -1.72 2.53
C ALA A 278 -40.67 -1.11 2.30
N LEU A 279 -40.62 0.14 1.84
CA LEU A 279 -39.39 0.89 1.65
C LEU A 279 -38.67 1.17 2.98
N ASP A 280 -39.39 1.59 4.05
CA ASP A 280 -38.82 1.77 5.39
C ASP A 280 -38.15 0.48 5.88
N LYS A 281 -38.79 -0.67 5.66
CA LYS A 281 -38.23 -1.97 6.03
C LYS A 281 -36.97 -2.31 5.21
N SER A 282 -36.96 -2.01 3.92
CA SER A 282 -35.83 -2.21 3.03
C SER A 282 -34.66 -1.33 3.46
N LEU A 283 -34.92 -0.04 3.73
CA LEU A 283 -33.93 0.92 4.23
C LEU A 283 -33.24 0.42 5.53
N HIS A 284 -34.02 0.08 6.55
CA HIS A 284 -33.46 -0.36 7.82
C HIS A 284 -32.69 -1.69 7.71
N ARG A 285 -33.08 -2.59 6.81
CA ARG A 285 -32.31 -3.80 6.50
C ARG A 285 -31.00 -3.46 5.82
N ALA A 286 -31.01 -2.51 4.86
CA ALA A 286 -29.82 -2.06 4.18
C ALA A 286 -28.83 -1.42 5.14
N ILE A 287 -29.29 -0.49 6.00
CA ILE A 287 -28.44 0.16 7.01
C ILE A 287 -27.75 -0.89 7.89
N ALA A 288 -28.52 -1.79 8.52
CA ALA A 288 -27.95 -2.81 9.41
C ALA A 288 -27.00 -3.77 8.66
N GLY A 289 -27.40 -4.21 7.45
CA GLY A 289 -26.62 -5.15 6.68
C GLY A 289 -25.35 -4.54 6.07
N ILE A 290 -25.38 -3.27 5.66
CA ILE A 290 -24.21 -2.56 5.14
C ILE A 290 -23.20 -2.31 6.27
N ALA A 291 -23.68 -1.85 7.44
CA ALA A 291 -22.82 -1.65 8.61
C ALA A 291 -22.08 -2.95 9.00
N ALA A 292 -22.78 -4.06 9.10
CA ALA A 292 -22.19 -5.36 9.40
C ALA A 292 -21.18 -5.83 8.33
N ASP A 293 -21.46 -5.58 7.04
CA ASP A 293 -20.53 -5.94 5.98
C ASP A 293 -19.27 -5.06 6.00
N ILE A 294 -19.39 -3.77 6.29
CA ILE A 294 -18.25 -2.85 6.43
C ILE A 294 -17.37 -3.26 7.61
N GLU A 295 -17.97 -3.55 8.77
CA GLU A 295 -17.24 -4.04 9.94
C GLU A 295 -16.49 -5.35 9.67
N ALA A 296 -17.07 -6.22 8.82
CA ALA A 296 -16.47 -7.48 8.41
C ALA A 296 -15.53 -7.36 7.19
N LEU A 297 -15.28 -6.15 6.69
CA LEU A 297 -14.50 -5.85 5.47
C LEU A 297 -15.06 -6.52 4.19
N HIS A 298 -16.38 -6.83 4.16
CA HIS A 298 -17.07 -7.40 3.01
C HIS A 298 -17.63 -6.29 2.08
N PHE A 299 -16.76 -5.43 1.57
CA PHE A 299 -17.17 -4.23 0.83
C PHE A 299 -18.04 -4.52 -0.38
N ASN A 300 -17.74 -5.56 -1.16
CA ASN A 300 -18.53 -5.97 -2.31
C ASN A 300 -19.99 -6.34 -1.95
N LYS A 301 -20.21 -6.94 -0.77
CA LYS A 301 -21.56 -7.24 -0.27
C LYS A 301 -22.28 -5.97 0.17
N ALA A 302 -21.56 -5.03 0.81
CA ALA A 302 -22.10 -3.72 1.16
C ALA A 302 -22.55 -2.96 -0.08
N VAL A 303 -21.70 -2.90 -1.11
CA VAL A 303 -22.02 -2.30 -2.41
C VAL A 303 -23.25 -2.94 -3.05
N ALA A 304 -23.35 -4.26 -3.08
CA ALA A 304 -24.51 -4.96 -3.61
C ALA A 304 -25.82 -4.58 -2.88
N LYS A 305 -25.77 -4.37 -1.55
CA LYS A 305 -26.92 -3.91 -0.77
C LYS A 305 -27.30 -2.47 -1.10
N VAL A 306 -26.31 -1.58 -1.34
CA VAL A 306 -26.58 -0.22 -1.81
C VAL A 306 -27.30 -0.24 -3.16
N HIS A 307 -26.82 -1.04 -4.13
CA HIS A 307 -27.52 -1.22 -5.41
C HIS A 307 -28.97 -1.72 -5.24
N GLY A 308 -29.17 -2.67 -4.32
CA GLY A 308 -30.50 -3.19 -3.98
C GLY A 308 -31.40 -2.10 -3.43
N LEU A 309 -30.93 -1.29 -2.48
CA LEU A 309 -31.68 -0.19 -1.90
C LEU A 309 -32.02 0.88 -2.95
N VAL A 310 -31.08 1.27 -3.82
CA VAL A 310 -31.34 2.22 -4.92
C VAL A 310 -32.44 1.70 -5.85
N ASN A 311 -32.43 0.41 -6.17
CA ASN A 311 -33.53 -0.19 -6.99
C ASN A 311 -34.86 -0.13 -6.29
N ASP A 312 -34.92 -0.32 -4.97
CA ASP A 312 -36.18 -0.23 -4.20
C ASP A 312 -36.68 1.22 -4.12
N ILE A 313 -35.78 2.19 -3.94
CA ILE A 313 -36.10 3.63 -3.95
C ILE A 313 -36.68 4.07 -5.29
N GLU A 314 -36.14 3.60 -6.41
CA GLU A 314 -36.64 3.97 -7.73
C GLU A 314 -38.04 3.40 -8.04
N LYS A 315 -38.33 2.21 -7.51
CA LYS A 315 -39.68 1.59 -7.65
C LYS A 315 -40.73 2.23 -6.77
N ALA A 316 -40.27 2.87 -5.67
CA ALA A 316 -41.18 3.53 -4.73
C ALA A 316 -41.70 4.85 -5.30
N GLY A 317 -43.01 5.11 -5.11
CA GLY A 317 -43.60 6.41 -5.42
C GLY A 317 -43.14 7.52 -4.47
N PRO A 318 -43.43 8.80 -4.83
CA PRO A 318 -43.11 9.94 -3.97
C PRO A 318 -43.74 9.77 -2.58
N SER A 319 -42.91 9.88 -1.52
CA SER A 319 -43.36 9.73 -0.12
C SER A 319 -42.26 10.28 0.83
N ALA A 320 -42.61 10.55 2.08
CA ALA A 320 -41.64 10.89 3.12
C ALA A 320 -40.62 9.75 3.36
N SER A 321 -41.07 8.49 3.24
CA SER A 321 -40.17 7.32 3.30
C SER A 321 -39.13 7.33 2.19
N ARG A 322 -39.52 7.66 0.94
CA ARG A 322 -38.59 7.77 -0.20
C ARG A 322 -37.59 8.91 0.00
N THR A 323 -38.06 10.06 0.47
CA THR A 323 -37.19 11.20 0.81
C THR A 323 -36.15 10.81 1.87
N THR A 324 -36.58 10.11 2.93
CA THR A 324 -35.67 9.61 3.97
C THR A 324 -34.66 8.63 3.40
N ALA A 325 -35.08 7.66 2.60
CA ALA A 325 -34.20 6.65 2.04
C ALA A 325 -33.14 7.22 1.09
N ILE A 326 -33.47 8.28 0.33
CA ILE A 326 -32.51 8.97 -0.56
C ILE A 326 -31.46 9.76 0.27
N ARG A 327 -31.85 10.31 1.41
CA ARG A 327 -30.95 11.13 2.26
C ARG A 327 -30.06 10.30 3.19
N THR A 328 -30.39 9.05 3.41
CA THR A 328 -29.61 8.09 4.20
C THR A 328 -28.52 7.44 3.38
#